data_cf8af36c7614217942f702fea7af5f8f
#
_entry.id   cf8af36c7614217942f702fea7af5f8f
#
_cell.length_a   1.000
_cell.length_b   1.000
_cell.length_c   1.000
_cell.angle_alpha   90.00
_cell.angle_beta   90.00
_cell.angle_gamma   90.00
#
_symmetry.space_group_name_H-M   'P 1'
#
loop_
_entity.id
_entity.type
_entity.pdbx_description
1 polymer ?
#
loop_
_entity_poly.entity_id
_entity_poly.type
_entity_poly.pdbx_seq_one_letter_code
_entity_poly.pdbx_strand_id
1 'polypeptide(L)'
;MYNPYFVTGLIFFVGGILIFYAFKRVNGKQKNVYTELPDAFIEKVLLDKVRFYIKLSDAERSVFKERVRYFLRKVKISGEKGAVVTDSDKVLIAASATIPLLHFETWAYENLEEVIVYPDYFDERFDTQAESKNVAGMVGSGAMNRKMVLSLPALRGGFDKYVDGNTAVHEFVHLIDKADGVVDGVPEYLIPKELIEPWMKEMNRTIREIREGDSEIRTYAGTNEAEFLAVLSEYFFKKPKKLQDEHPELFALLDKIYNRKSDI
;
A
#
# COMPACT_ATOMS: atom_id res chain seq x y z
N MET A 1 -45.20 39.56 -32.64
CA MET A 1 -45.38 39.25 -31.21
C MET A 1 -44.51 38.05 -30.87
N TYR A 2 -43.44 38.25 -30.08
CA TYR A 2 -42.58 37.11 -29.69
C TYR A 2 -43.29 36.26 -28.63
N ASN A 3 -43.33 34.95 -28.86
CA ASN A 3 -43.92 34.01 -27.90
C ASN A 3 -42.91 33.78 -26.74
N PRO A 4 -43.19 34.24 -25.52
CA PRO A 4 -42.25 34.13 -24.39
C PRO A 4 -41.95 32.67 -24.04
N TYR A 5 -42.88 31.74 -24.28
CA TYR A 5 -42.69 30.31 -24.03
C TYR A 5 -41.65 29.66 -25.00
N PHE A 6 -41.58 30.20 -26.23
CA PHE A 6 -40.59 29.72 -27.19
C PHE A 6 -39.18 30.13 -26.79
N VAL A 7 -38.99 31.36 -26.29
CA VAL A 7 -37.69 31.87 -25.81
C VAL A 7 -37.23 31.11 -24.57
N THR A 8 -38.16 30.87 -23.63
CA THR A 8 -37.85 30.09 -22.41
C THR A 8 -37.48 28.63 -22.75
N GLY A 9 -38.22 27.99 -23.66
CA GLY A 9 -37.89 26.63 -24.12
C GLY A 9 -36.53 26.55 -24.79
N LEU A 10 -36.16 27.55 -25.60
CA LEU A 10 -34.85 27.61 -26.25
C LEU A 10 -33.67 27.75 -25.24
N ILE A 11 -33.90 28.56 -24.19
CA ILE A 11 -32.91 28.73 -23.11
C ILE A 11 -32.65 27.41 -22.36
N PHE A 12 -33.71 26.69 -21.99
CA PHE A 12 -33.59 25.39 -21.33
C PHE A 12 -32.94 24.33 -22.24
N PHE A 13 -33.27 24.33 -23.55
CA PHE A 13 -32.67 23.43 -24.51
C PHE A 13 -31.18 23.68 -24.69
N VAL A 14 -30.77 24.95 -24.86
CA VAL A 14 -29.35 25.32 -24.95
C VAL A 14 -28.62 25.05 -23.64
N GLY A 15 -29.23 25.36 -22.49
CA GLY A 15 -28.71 25.03 -21.16
C GLY A 15 -28.50 23.53 -20.97
N GLY A 16 -29.47 22.70 -21.37
CA GLY A 16 -29.37 21.23 -21.34
C GLY A 16 -28.24 20.70 -22.23
N ILE A 17 -28.06 21.26 -23.44
CA ILE A 17 -26.94 20.91 -24.32
C ILE A 17 -25.60 21.31 -23.69
N LEU A 18 -25.46 22.47 -23.10
CA LEU A 18 -24.22 22.92 -22.44
C LEU A 18 -23.89 22.06 -21.22
N ILE A 19 -24.90 21.70 -20.40
CA ILE A 19 -24.73 20.78 -19.27
C ILE A 19 -24.34 19.39 -19.79
N PHE A 20 -24.96 18.87 -20.85
CA PHE A 20 -24.61 17.60 -21.45
C PHE A 20 -23.17 17.60 -21.99
N TYR A 21 -22.74 18.66 -22.67
CA TYR A 21 -21.35 18.80 -23.15
C TYR A 21 -20.35 19.00 -22.00
N ALA A 22 -20.72 19.73 -20.94
CA ALA A 22 -19.91 19.85 -19.74
C ALA A 22 -19.78 18.49 -19.03
N PHE A 23 -20.88 17.74 -18.88
CA PHE A 23 -20.88 16.38 -18.33
C PHE A 23 -20.07 15.40 -19.19
N LYS A 24 -20.20 15.49 -20.53
CA LYS A 24 -19.44 14.68 -21.48
C LYS A 24 -17.95 15.06 -21.49
N ARG A 25 -17.60 16.32 -21.21
CA ARG A 25 -16.22 16.80 -21.10
C ARG A 25 -15.60 16.38 -19.75
N VAL A 26 -16.37 16.39 -18.66
CA VAL A 26 -15.96 15.91 -17.34
C VAL A 26 -15.88 14.38 -17.34
N ASN A 27 -16.80 13.67 -18.00
CA ASN A 27 -16.76 12.22 -18.17
C ASN A 27 -16.03 11.77 -19.46
N GLY A 28 -15.52 12.74 -20.23
CA GLY A 28 -14.80 12.51 -21.48
C GLY A 28 -13.48 11.83 -21.25
N LYS A 29 -13.47 10.50 -21.45
CA LYS A 29 -12.29 9.63 -21.49
C LYS A 29 -11.46 9.70 -20.20
N GLN A 30 -11.94 9.13 -19.12
CA GLN A 30 -11.02 8.34 -18.30
C GLN A 30 -10.33 7.35 -19.27
N LYS A 31 -9.19 7.76 -19.84
CA LYS A 31 -8.22 6.81 -20.38
C LYS A 31 -8.08 5.78 -19.27
N ASN A 32 -8.22 4.49 -19.59
CA ASN A 32 -7.89 3.43 -18.66
C ASN A 32 -6.52 3.76 -18.07
N VAL A 33 -6.50 4.24 -16.83
CA VAL A 33 -5.31 4.72 -16.13
C VAL A 33 -4.56 3.52 -15.54
N TYR A 34 -5.03 2.32 -15.89
CA TYR A 34 -4.40 1.07 -15.53
C TYR A 34 -3.14 0.84 -16.37
N THR A 35 -2.12 0.35 -15.70
CA THR A 35 -0.81 0.17 -16.31
C THR A 35 -0.69 -1.24 -16.88
N GLU A 36 -0.48 -1.34 -18.20
CA GLU A 36 -0.04 -2.59 -18.83
C GLU A 36 1.44 -2.46 -19.17
N LEU A 37 2.25 -3.35 -18.61
CA LEU A 37 3.68 -3.40 -18.82
C LEU A 37 4.09 -4.77 -19.39
N PRO A 38 5.08 -4.83 -20.30
CA PRO A 38 5.61 -6.09 -20.78
C PRO A 38 6.17 -6.95 -19.64
N ASP A 39 5.91 -8.26 -19.67
CA ASP A 39 6.38 -9.22 -18.66
C ASP A 39 7.90 -9.17 -18.46
N ALA A 40 8.65 -9.03 -19.55
CA ALA A 40 10.10 -8.91 -19.48
C ALA A 40 10.56 -7.65 -18.73
N PHE A 41 9.81 -6.55 -18.83
CA PHE A 41 10.10 -5.34 -18.07
C PHE A 41 9.81 -5.51 -16.58
N ILE A 42 8.65 -6.10 -16.24
CA ILE A 42 8.28 -6.40 -14.85
C ILE A 42 9.34 -7.30 -14.23
N GLU A 43 9.66 -8.42 -14.89
CA GLU A 43 10.70 -9.37 -14.45
C GLU A 43 12.04 -8.68 -14.17
N LYS A 44 12.49 -7.86 -15.12
CA LYS A 44 13.73 -7.11 -14.98
C LYS A 44 13.74 -6.23 -13.73
N VAL A 45 12.68 -5.45 -13.51
CA VAL A 45 12.60 -4.56 -12.33
C VAL A 45 12.58 -5.37 -11.04
N LEU A 46 11.85 -6.48 -11.00
CA LEU A 46 11.76 -7.35 -9.82
C LEU A 46 13.13 -7.98 -9.50
N LEU A 47 13.85 -8.50 -10.50
CA LEU A 47 15.19 -9.06 -10.32
C LEU A 47 16.23 -8.01 -9.90
N ASP A 48 16.15 -6.81 -10.49
CA ASP A 48 17.12 -5.75 -10.20
C ASP A 48 16.93 -5.12 -8.82
N LYS A 49 15.68 -4.99 -8.33
CA LYS A 49 15.37 -4.15 -7.17
C LYS A 49 14.69 -4.85 -6.00
N VAL A 50 13.97 -5.95 -6.22
CA VAL A 50 13.14 -6.58 -5.19
C VAL A 50 13.83 -7.80 -4.62
N ARG A 51 14.62 -7.61 -3.54
CA ARG A 51 15.38 -8.70 -2.89
C ARG A 51 14.51 -9.85 -2.40
N PHE A 52 13.30 -9.56 -1.96
CA PHE A 52 12.32 -10.58 -1.59
C PHE A 52 12.05 -11.52 -2.77
N TYR A 53 11.76 -10.97 -3.95
CA TYR A 53 11.50 -11.72 -5.17
C TYR A 53 12.67 -12.63 -5.59
N ILE A 54 13.91 -12.14 -5.44
CA ILE A 54 15.12 -12.91 -5.82
C ILE A 54 15.24 -14.22 -5.03
N LYS A 55 14.74 -14.23 -3.78
CA LYS A 55 14.82 -15.41 -2.89
C LYS A 55 13.71 -16.43 -3.10
N LEU A 56 12.69 -16.12 -3.88
CA LEU A 56 11.55 -16.97 -4.15
C LEU A 56 11.94 -18.15 -5.09
N SER A 57 11.28 -19.28 -4.94
CA SER A 57 11.30 -20.38 -5.92
C SER A 57 10.68 -19.95 -7.25
N ASP A 58 10.91 -20.70 -8.32
CA ASP A 58 10.37 -20.36 -9.65
C ASP A 58 8.83 -20.40 -9.67
N ALA A 59 8.20 -21.30 -8.91
CA ALA A 59 6.75 -21.35 -8.74
C ALA A 59 6.22 -20.09 -8.06
N GLU A 60 6.82 -19.68 -6.94
CA GLU A 60 6.46 -18.47 -6.21
C GLU A 60 6.71 -17.22 -7.03
N ARG A 61 7.81 -17.13 -7.80
CA ARG A 61 8.08 -16.03 -8.74
C ARG A 61 6.98 -15.90 -9.78
N SER A 62 6.47 -17.02 -10.29
CA SER A 62 5.37 -17.00 -11.26
C SER A 62 4.11 -16.40 -10.65
N VAL A 63 3.72 -16.84 -9.45
CA VAL A 63 2.57 -16.29 -8.69
C VAL A 63 2.78 -14.82 -8.36
N PHE A 64 3.98 -14.46 -7.89
CA PHE A 64 4.31 -13.06 -7.56
C PHE A 64 4.13 -12.13 -8.77
N LYS A 65 4.66 -12.51 -9.94
CA LYS A 65 4.50 -11.72 -11.18
C LYS A 65 3.04 -11.58 -11.60
N GLU A 66 2.27 -12.66 -11.49
CA GLU A 66 0.84 -12.61 -11.81
C GLU A 66 0.10 -11.61 -10.93
N ARG A 67 0.36 -11.60 -9.62
CA ARG A 67 -0.23 -10.66 -8.67
C ARG A 67 0.21 -9.22 -8.90
N VAL A 68 1.49 -9.00 -9.21
CA VAL A 68 2.00 -7.67 -9.63
C VAL A 68 1.25 -7.18 -10.87
N ARG A 69 1.07 -8.01 -11.90
CA ARG A 69 0.29 -7.65 -13.10
C ARG A 69 -1.16 -7.34 -12.79
N TYR A 70 -1.78 -8.15 -11.95
CA TYR A 70 -3.15 -7.93 -11.51
C TYR A 70 -3.28 -6.57 -10.80
N PHE A 71 -2.40 -6.26 -9.86
CA PHE A 71 -2.40 -4.99 -9.13
C PHE A 71 -2.28 -3.80 -10.10
N LEU A 72 -1.34 -3.84 -11.04
CA LEU A 72 -1.13 -2.80 -12.05
C LEU A 72 -2.36 -2.57 -12.93
N ARG A 73 -3.19 -3.60 -13.16
CA ARG A 73 -4.44 -3.52 -13.94
C ARG A 73 -5.66 -3.13 -13.12
N LYS A 74 -5.59 -3.18 -11.80
CA LYS A 74 -6.75 -2.96 -10.92
C LYS A 74 -6.65 -1.68 -10.11
N VAL A 75 -5.45 -1.29 -9.71
CA VAL A 75 -5.23 -0.11 -8.87
C VAL A 75 -4.64 1.00 -9.73
N LYS A 76 -5.29 2.16 -9.69
CA LYS A 76 -4.78 3.36 -10.34
C LYS A 76 -3.54 3.85 -9.61
N ILE A 77 -2.47 4.17 -10.34
CA ILE A 77 -1.27 4.81 -9.77
C ILE A 77 -1.07 6.15 -10.46
N SER A 78 -1.14 7.23 -9.70
CA SER A 78 -1.03 8.60 -10.20
C SER A 78 0.06 9.39 -9.48
N GLY A 79 0.73 10.28 -10.21
CA GLY A 79 1.61 11.28 -9.62
C GLY A 79 0.86 12.60 -9.43
N GLU A 80 0.97 13.19 -8.25
CA GLU A 80 0.37 14.48 -7.93
C GLU A 80 1.47 15.46 -7.50
N LYS A 81 1.16 16.75 -7.47
CA LYS A 81 2.08 17.83 -7.08
C LYS A 81 3.40 17.82 -7.84
N GLY A 82 3.37 17.40 -9.11
CA GLY A 82 4.55 17.34 -9.98
C GLY A 82 5.40 16.07 -9.83
N ALA A 83 4.94 15.06 -9.13
CA ALA A 83 5.64 13.78 -9.05
C ALA A 83 5.67 13.08 -10.42
N VAL A 84 6.87 12.70 -10.85
CA VAL A 84 7.09 11.91 -12.08
C VAL A 84 7.24 10.44 -11.70
N VAL A 85 6.13 9.70 -11.80
CA VAL A 85 6.07 8.27 -11.49
C VAL A 85 6.47 7.47 -12.72
N THR A 86 7.59 6.77 -12.65
CA THR A 86 8.08 5.90 -13.72
C THR A 86 7.39 4.53 -13.69
N ASP A 87 7.46 3.77 -14.77
CA ASP A 87 6.94 2.40 -14.79
C ASP A 87 7.68 1.48 -13.81
N SER A 88 8.96 1.74 -13.55
CA SER A 88 9.70 1.05 -12.48
C SER A 88 9.10 1.32 -11.10
N ASP A 89 8.71 2.57 -10.81
CA ASP A 89 8.07 2.91 -9.53
C ASP A 89 6.71 2.21 -9.37
N LYS A 90 5.94 2.10 -10.45
CA LYS A 90 4.66 1.37 -10.45
C LYS A 90 4.87 -0.12 -10.15
N VAL A 91 5.90 -0.74 -10.71
CA VAL A 91 6.26 -2.14 -10.39
C VAL A 91 6.67 -2.27 -8.92
N LEU A 92 7.42 -1.31 -8.36
CA LEU A 92 7.81 -1.33 -6.94
C LEU A 92 6.59 -1.19 -6.01
N ILE A 93 5.62 -0.35 -6.35
CA ILE A 93 4.35 -0.24 -5.59
C ILE A 93 3.60 -1.58 -5.63
N ALA A 94 3.44 -2.17 -6.81
CA ALA A 94 2.75 -3.45 -6.95
C ALA A 94 3.49 -4.60 -6.25
N ALA A 95 4.83 -4.58 -6.25
CA ALA A 95 5.64 -5.53 -5.49
C ALA A 95 5.43 -5.37 -3.98
N SER A 96 5.37 -4.13 -3.47
CA SER A 96 5.09 -3.86 -2.06
C SER A 96 3.72 -4.38 -1.62
N ALA A 97 2.71 -4.27 -2.49
CA ALA A 97 1.40 -4.85 -2.27
C ALA A 97 1.42 -6.39 -2.25
N THR A 98 2.25 -6.99 -3.08
CA THR A 98 2.30 -8.46 -3.25
C THR A 98 3.06 -9.15 -2.12
N ILE A 99 4.10 -8.52 -1.57
CA ILE A 99 4.98 -9.10 -0.55
C ILE A 99 4.19 -9.67 0.64
N PRO A 100 3.35 -8.90 1.36
CA PRO A 100 2.69 -9.41 2.56
C PRO A 100 1.58 -10.44 2.28
N LEU A 101 1.06 -10.49 1.08
CA LEU A 101 -0.05 -11.37 0.71
C LEU A 101 0.34 -12.53 -0.21
N LEU A 102 1.65 -12.79 -0.43
CA LEU A 102 2.11 -13.79 -1.40
C LEU A 102 1.53 -15.19 -1.17
N HIS A 103 1.36 -15.59 0.08
CA HIS A 103 0.92 -16.95 0.43
C HIS A 103 -0.55 -17.04 0.84
N PHE A 104 -1.35 -16.00 0.54
CA PHE A 104 -2.78 -15.98 0.87
C PHE A 104 -3.65 -16.20 -0.37
N GLU A 105 -4.76 -16.93 -0.19
CA GLU A 105 -5.79 -17.08 -1.22
C GLU A 105 -6.51 -15.77 -1.49
N THR A 106 -6.89 -15.06 -0.43
CA THR A 106 -7.45 -13.71 -0.52
C THR A 106 -6.32 -12.69 -0.47
N TRP A 107 -5.81 -12.30 -1.63
CA TRP A 107 -4.62 -11.46 -1.79
C TRP A 107 -4.89 -10.10 -2.47
N ALA A 108 -6.10 -9.84 -2.89
CA ALA A 108 -6.48 -8.58 -3.54
C ALA A 108 -6.95 -7.55 -2.51
N TYR A 109 -6.56 -6.30 -2.71
CA TYR A 109 -6.97 -5.19 -1.84
C TYR A 109 -8.31 -4.63 -2.31
N GLU A 110 -9.42 -5.13 -1.80
CA GLU A 110 -10.77 -4.64 -2.11
C GLU A 110 -11.02 -3.22 -1.57
N ASN A 111 -10.21 -2.79 -0.60
CA ASN A 111 -10.28 -1.48 0.07
C ASN A 111 -9.31 -0.45 -0.55
N LEU A 112 -8.73 -0.71 -1.74
CA LEU A 112 -7.82 0.21 -2.43
C LEU A 112 -8.21 0.41 -3.90
N GLU A 113 -8.41 1.66 -4.32
CA GLU A 113 -8.68 2.06 -5.71
C GLU A 113 -7.52 2.83 -6.34
N GLU A 114 -6.81 3.62 -5.54
CA GLU A 114 -5.76 4.50 -6.06
C GLU A 114 -4.58 4.63 -5.10
N VAL A 115 -3.36 4.56 -5.66
CA VAL A 115 -2.13 4.99 -5.01
C VAL A 115 -1.68 6.31 -5.62
N ILE A 116 -1.66 7.36 -4.82
CA ILE A 116 -1.22 8.71 -5.18
C ILE A 116 0.24 8.85 -4.76
N VAL A 117 1.09 9.25 -5.67
CA VAL A 117 2.53 9.42 -5.39
C VAL A 117 2.87 10.92 -5.36
N TYR A 118 3.47 11.36 -4.27
CA TYR A 118 3.99 12.72 -4.11
C TYR A 118 5.49 12.80 -4.40
N PRO A 119 6.00 13.96 -4.85
CA PRO A 119 7.42 14.11 -5.24
C PRO A 119 8.37 14.06 -4.04
N ASP A 120 7.87 14.32 -2.84
CA ASP A 120 8.65 14.40 -1.59
C ASP A 120 7.81 13.94 -0.39
N TYR A 121 8.37 13.94 0.80
CA TYR A 121 7.65 13.81 2.06
C TYR A 121 6.61 14.93 2.20
N PHE A 122 5.64 14.76 3.08
CA PHE A 122 4.54 15.70 3.27
C PHE A 122 4.15 15.79 4.76
N ASP A 123 3.28 16.75 5.10
CA ASP A 123 2.69 16.86 6.44
C ASP A 123 1.31 16.17 6.49
N GLU A 124 0.69 16.14 7.66
CA GLU A 124 -0.65 15.54 7.87
C GLU A 124 -1.76 16.21 7.03
N ARG A 125 -1.53 17.39 6.50
CA ARG A 125 -2.43 18.14 5.58
C ARG A 125 -2.09 17.90 4.12
N PHE A 126 -1.20 16.92 3.86
CA PHE A 126 -0.71 16.59 2.53
C PHE A 126 0.13 17.72 1.87
N ASP A 127 0.71 18.63 2.65
CA ASP A 127 1.55 19.70 2.10
C ASP A 127 3.00 19.22 1.95
N THR A 128 3.51 19.25 0.71
CA THR A 128 4.89 18.92 0.37
C THR A 128 5.86 20.10 0.49
N GLN A 129 5.35 21.30 0.81
CA GLN A 129 6.14 22.50 1.01
C GLN A 129 6.22 22.93 2.49
N ALA A 130 5.55 22.17 3.39
CA ALA A 130 5.61 22.43 4.82
C ALA A 130 7.05 22.37 5.34
N GLU A 131 7.37 23.20 6.34
CA GLU A 131 8.69 23.20 7.01
C GLU A 131 8.94 21.86 7.72
N SER A 132 7.89 21.28 8.33
CA SER A 132 7.91 19.97 8.96
C SER A 132 7.13 18.98 8.11
N LYS A 133 7.84 18.22 7.26
CA LYS A 133 7.29 17.17 6.40
C LYS A 133 7.98 15.84 6.74
N ASN A 134 7.32 15.07 7.57
CA ASN A 134 7.83 13.80 8.10
C ASN A 134 6.99 12.58 7.71
N VAL A 135 5.87 12.81 6.99
CA VAL A 135 5.01 11.71 6.53
C VAL A 135 5.57 11.14 5.22
N ALA A 136 5.87 9.85 5.24
CA ALA A 136 6.44 9.10 4.13
C ALA A 136 5.37 8.36 3.30
N GLY A 137 4.28 7.97 3.96
CA GLY A 137 3.12 7.30 3.40
C GLY A 137 1.91 7.48 4.30
N MET A 138 0.72 7.22 3.79
CA MET A 138 -0.53 7.28 4.56
C MET A 138 -1.66 6.53 3.85
N VAL A 139 -2.35 5.67 4.58
CA VAL A 139 -3.63 5.09 4.15
C VAL A 139 -4.74 6.10 4.40
N GLY A 140 -5.51 6.41 3.37
CA GLY A 140 -6.56 7.41 3.45
C GLY A 140 -7.77 6.99 4.27
N SER A 141 -8.43 7.98 4.85
CA SER A 141 -9.71 7.86 5.56
C SER A 141 -10.68 8.97 5.14
N GLY A 142 -11.95 8.88 5.50
CA GLY A 142 -12.95 9.90 5.15
C GLY A 142 -13.00 10.14 3.63
N ALA A 143 -12.75 11.36 3.19
CA ALA A 143 -12.75 11.74 1.77
C ALA A 143 -11.62 11.06 0.96
N MET A 144 -10.57 10.61 1.61
CA MET A 144 -9.44 9.86 1.02
C MET A 144 -9.61 8.35 1.17
N ASN A 145 -10.77 7.87 1.61
CA ASN A 145 -11.02 6.43 1.72
C ASN A 145 -10.74 5.72 0.39
N ARG A 146 -10.24 4.47 0.45
CA ARG A 146 -9.82 3.65 -0.70
C ARG A 146 -8.63 4.23 -1.50
N LYS A 147 -7.90 5.17 -0.91
CA LYS A 147 -6.67 5.74 -1.48
C LYS A 147 -5.50 5.58 -0.51
N MET A 148 -4.32 5.53 -1.07
CA MET A 148 -3.05 5.58 -0.35
C MET A 148 -2.20 6.69 -0.94
N VAL A 149 -1.48 7.42 -0.11
CA VAL A 149 -0.47 8.40 -0.55
C VAL A 149 0.90 7.88 -0.20
N LEU A 150 1.84 7.96 -1.14
CA LEU A 150 3.24 7.57 -0.94
C LEU A 150 4.18 8.69 -1.38
N SER A 151 5.22 8.92 -0.61
CA SER A 151 6.37 9.73 -0.99
C SER A 151 7.26 8.94 -1.96
N LEU A 152 7.63 9.54 -3.09
CA LEU A 152 8.48 8.90 -4.10
C LEU A 152 9.89 8.57 -3.56
N PRO A 153 10.57 9.46 -2.80
CA PRO A 153 11.81 9.11 -2.12
C PRO A 153 11.68 7.93 -1.14
N ALA A 154 10.60 7.90 -0.34
CA ALA A 154 10.37 6.81 0.62
C ALA A 154 10.08 5.46 -0.08
N LEU A 155 9.27 5.47 -1.15
CA LEU A 155 9.05 4.30 -2.00
C LEU A 155 10.37 3.72 -2.52
N ARG A 156 11.19 4.56 -3.15
CA ARG A 156 12.45 4.13 -3.75
C ARG A 156 13.46 3.68 -2.68
N GLY A 157 13.55 4.42 -1.58
CA GLY A 157 14.39 4.08 -0.42
C GLY A 157 14.03 2.74 0.21
N GLY A 158 12.72 2.38 0.24
CA GLY A 158 12.25 1.12 0.76
C GLY A 158 12.87 -0.12 0.12
N PHE A 159 13.33 -0.02 -1.13
CA PHE A 159 14.03 -1.09 -1.84
C PHE A 159 15.57 -0.99 -1.78
N ASP A 160 16.10 0.06 -1.18
CA ASP A 160 17.53 0.16 -0.92
C ASP A 160 17.94 -0.80 0.21
N LYS A 161 19.08 -1.45 0.04
CA LYS A 161 19.62 -2.40 1.03
C LYS A 161 20.10 -1.73 2.32
N TYR A 162 20.42 -0.45 2.26
CA TYR A 162 20.96 0.31 3.39
C TYR A 162 19.86 1.02 4.21
N VAL A 163 18.63 1.06 3.74
CA VAL A 163 17.50 1.61 4.46
C VAL A 163 16.79 0.50 5.24
N ASP A 164 16.50 0.73 6.50
CA ASP A 164 15.96 -0.31 7.40
C ASP A 164 14.46 -0.58 7.22
N GLY A 165 13.70 0.37 6.72
CA GLY A 165 12.26 0.23 6.49
C GLY A 165 11.87 0.06 5.02
N ASN A 166 10.58 -0.18 4.79
CA ASN A 166 9.92 -0.11 3.49
C ASN A 166 8.53 0.50 3.66
N THR A 167 8.44 1.82 3.52
CA THR A 167 7.18 2.57 3.72
C THR A 167 6.03 2.02 2.89
N ALA A 168 6.26 1.60 1.65
CA ALA A 168 5.17 1.08 0.84
C ALA A 168 4.63 -0.25 1.39
N VAL A 169 5.49 -1.18 1.85
CA VAL A 169 5.03 -2.39 2.55
C VAL A 169 4.30 -2.04 3.83
N HIS A 170 4.79 -1.07 4.61
CA HIS A 170 4.15 -0.55 5.81
C HIS A 170 2.69 -0.12 5.55
N GLU A 171 2.47 0.73 4.56
CA GLU A 171 1.14 1.21 4.21
C GLU A 171 0.22 0.09 3.70
N PHE A 172 0.75 -0.89 2.97
CA PHE A 172 -0.02 -2.05 2.57
C PHE A 172 -0.41 -2.94 3.75
N VAL A 173 0.42 -3.03 4.78
CA VAL A 173 0.06 -3.74 6.03
C VAL A 173 -1.06 -3.00 6.78
N HIS A 174 -1.09 -1.67 6.81
CA HIS A 174 -2.24 -0.94 7.35
C HIS A 174 -3.53 -1.18 6.55
N LEU A 175 -3.47 -1.34 5.22
CA LEU A 175 -4.65 -1.72 4.44
C LEU A 175 -5.14 -3.13 4.77
N ILE A 176 -4.21 -4.04 5.08
CA ILE A 176 -4.51 -5.39 5.53
C ILE A 176 -5.17 -5.36 6.90
N ASP A 177 -4.61 -4.63 7.86
CA ASP A 177 -5.15 -4.46 9.20
C ASP A 177 -6.57 -3.87 9.17
N LYS A 178 -6.78 -2.87 8.31
CA LYS A 178 -8.06 -2.18 8.12
C LYS A 178 -9.13 -3.03 7.42
N ALA A 179 -8.81 -4.18 6.85
CA ALA A 179 -9.72 -4.90 5.95
C ALA A 179 -10.92 -5.52 6.68
N ASP A 180 -10.82 -5.85 7.97
CA ASP A 180 -11.92 -6.31 8.82
C ASP A 180 -12.74 -5.16 9.46
N GLY A 181 -12.30 -3.89 9.26
CA GLY A 181 -12.96 -2.68 9.73
C GLY A 181 -12.40 -2.12 11.02
N VAL A 182 -11.44 -2.80 11.65
CA VAL A 182 -10.71 -2.35 12.83
C VAL A 182 -9.24 -2.08 12.45
N VAL A 183 -8.55 -1.25 13.20
CA VAL A 183 -7.13 -0.95 13.00
C VAL A 183 -6.46 -1.09 14.37
N ASP A 184 -6.12 -2.32 14.71
CA ASP A 184 -5.64 -2.70 16.05
C ASP A 184 -4.41 -3.62 16.03
N GLY A 185 -3.79 -3.80 14.86
CA GLY A 185 -2.62 -4.66 14.70
C GLY A 185 -2.94 -6.16 14.75
N VAL A 186 -4.23 -6.53 14.60
CA VAL A 186 -4.71 -7.91 14.63
C VAL A 186 -5.61 -8.18 13.40
N PRO A 187 -5.07 -8.26 12.18
CA PRO A 187 -5.86 -8.54 10.99
C PRO A 187 -6.45 -9.95 11.07
N GLU A 188 -7.67 -10.09 11.62
CA GLU A 188 -8.31 -11.37 12.00
C GLU A 188 -8.44 -12.33 10.81
N TYR A 189 -8.59 -11.82 9.58
CA TYR A 189 -8.68 -12.69 8.40
C TYR A 189 -7.32 -13.27 7.96
N LEU A 190 -6.20 -12.67 8.39
CA LEU A 190 -4.86 -13.18 8.14
C LEU A 190 -4.33 -14.04 9.27
N ILE A 191 -4.66 -13.73 10.51
CA ILE A 191 -4.13 -14.43 11.68
C ILE A 191 -5.02 -15.64 12.00
N PRO A 192 -4.47 -16.88 12.04
CA PRO A 192 -5.19 -18.02 12.57
C PRO A 192 -5.76 -17.73 13.93
N LYS A 193 -7.00 -18.17 14.21
CA LYS A 193 -7.66 -17.89 15.50
C LYS A 193 -6.81 -18.33 16.70
N GLU A 194 -6.14 -19.46 16.56
CA GLU A 194 -5.23 -20.00 17.58
C GLU A 194 -3.95 -19.18 17.80
N LEU A 195 -3.62 -18.28 16.87
CA LEU A 195 -2.46 -17.37 16.98
C LEU A 195 -2.82 -15.97 17.44
N ILE A 196 -4.10 -15.60 17.53
CA ILE A 196 -4.52 -14.25 17.93
C ILE A 196 -4.05 -13.94 19.35
N GLU A 197 -4.34 -14.81 20.32
CA GLU A 197 -3.93 -14.61 21.71
C GLU A 197 -2.40 -14.60 21.89
N PRO A 198 -1.63 -15.57 21.35
CA PRO A 198 -0.18 -15.52 21.34
C PRO A 198 0.40 -14.24 20.71
N TRP A 199 -0.17 -13.81 19.58
CA TRP A 199 0.24 -12.58 18.89
C TRP A 199 0.02 -11.35 19.75
N MET A 200 -1.19 -11.16 20.29
CA MET A 200 -1.52 -10.02 21.16
C MET A 200 -0.65 -9.96 22.41
N LYS A 201 -0.37 -11.11 23.02
CA LYS A 201 0.50 -11.20 24.21
C LYS A 201 1.91 -10.73 23.87
N GLU A 202 2.48 -11.22 22.78
CA GLU A 202 3.83 -10.90 22.36
C GLU A 202 3.95 -9.44 21.89
N MET A 203 2.98 -8.96 21.12
CA MET A 203 2.87 -7.57 20.71
C MET A 203 2.86 -6.62 21.92
N ASN A 204 1.97 -6.85 22.90
CA ASN A 204 1.88 -6.01 24.09
C ASN A 204 3.15 -6.04 24.95
N ARG A 205 3.83 -7.19 25.02
CA ARG A 205 5.11 -7.31 25.72
C ARG A 205 6.17 -6.45 25.04
N THR A 206 6.34 -6.63 23.74
CA THR A 206 7.38 -5.95 22.98
C THR A 206 7.14 -4.45 22.83
N ILE A 207 5.88 -4.00 22.72
CA ILE A 207 5.54 -2.57 22.76
C ILE A 207 6.04 -1.92 24.06
N ARG A 208 5.89 -2.59 25.22
CA ARG A 208 6.43 -2.08 26.50
C ARG A 208 7.95 -2.00 26.48
N GLU A 209 8.62 -3.07 26.05
CA GLU A 209 10.09 -3.10 25.92
C GLU A 209 10.62 -1.97 25.01
N ILE A 210 9.95 -1.71 23.87
CA ILE A 210 10.27 -0.59 22.99
C ILE A 210 10.14 0.76 23.70
N ARG A 211 9.04 0.96 24.45
CA ARG A 211 8.76 2.21 25.18
C ARG A 211 9.74 2.45 26.33
N GLU A 212 10.26 1.38 26.93
CA GLU A 212 11.26 1.40 27.99
C GLU A 212 12.70 1.56 27.46
N GLY A 213 12.89 1.39 26.14
CA GLY A 213 14.19 1.49 25.47
C GLY A 213 15.00 0.19 25.49
N ASP A 214 14.38 -0.92 25.84
CA ASP A 214 14.99 -2.24 25.96
C ASP A 214 14.91 -3.09 24.65
N SER A 215 14.64 -2.45 23.54
CA SER A 215 14.53 -3.12 22.23
C SER A 215 15.19 -2.30 21.11
N GLU A 216 15.87 -2.99 20.17
CA GLU A 216 16.44 -2.37 18.98
C GLU A 216 15.40 -2.12 17.88
N ILE A 217 14.15 -2.57 18.06
CA ILE A 217 13.05 -2.29 17.14
C ILE A 217 12.79 -0.78 17.14
N ARG A 218 12.56 -0.23 15.96
CA ARG A 218 12.30 1.22 15.81
C ARG A 218 11.23 1.69 16.79
N THR A 219 11.50 2.78 17.51
CA THR A 219 10.60 3.36 18.53
C THR A 219 9.20 3.65 18.01
N TYR A 220 9.07 3.87 16.71
CA TYR A 220 7.78 4.06 16.04
C TYR A 220 6.82 2.87 16.20
N ALA A 221 7.34 1.64 16.27
CA ALA A 221 6.54 0.44 16.59
C ALA A 221 5.91 0.48 17.99
N GLY A 222 6.44 1.27 18.89
CA GLY A 222 5.89 1.48 20.25
C GLY A 222 4.73 2.47 20.30
N THR A 223 4.35 3.12 19.20
CA THR A 223 3.28 4.14 19.15
C THR A 223 1.92 3.54 19.47
N ASN A 224 1.53 2.52 18.74
CA ASN A 224 0.31 1.74 18.95
C ASN A 224 0.44 0.36 18.27
N GLU A 225 -0.58 -0.45 18.40
CA GLU A 225 -0.63 -1.85 17.93
C GLU A 225 -0.58 -1.95 16.39
N ALA A 226 -1.25 -1.05 15.68
CA ALA A 226 -1.24 -1.02 14.21
C ALA A 226 0.14 -0.69 13.65
N GLU A 227 0.83 0.32 14.25
CA GLU A 227 2.20 0.66 13.90
C GLU A 227 3.18 -0.47 14.24
N PHE A 228 2.93 -1.17 15.36
CA PHE A 228 3.72 -2.35 15.71
C PHE A 228 3.63 -3.40 14.61
N LEU A 229 2.42 -3.80 14.19
CA LEU A 229 2.24 -4.79 13.11
C LEU A 229 2.95 -4.36 11.83
N ALA A 230 2.78 -3.09 11.42
CA ALA A 230 3.37 -2.58 10.18
C ALA A 230 4.90 -2.58 10.23
N VAL A 231 5.50 -2.08 11.31
CA VAL A 231 6.98 -2.05 11.48
C VAL A 231 7.56 -3.45 11.58
N LEU A 232 6.92 -4.37 12.33
CA LEU A 232 7.38 -5.76 12.44
C LEU A 232 7.29 -6.49 11.11
N SER A 233 6.24 -6.23 10.32
CA SER A 233 6.12 -6.79 8.98
C SER A 233 7.23 -6.31 8.04
N GLU A 234 7.54 -5.00 8.07
CA GLU A 234 8.71 -4.49 7.35
C GLU A 234 10.00 -5.21 7.75
N TYR A 235 10.23 -5.37 9.06
CA TYR A 235 11.40 -6.05 9.60
C TYR A 235 11.47 -7.51 9.14
N PHE A 236 10.36 -8.23 9.25
CA PHE A 236 10.22 -9.62 8.82
C PHE A 236 10.57 -9.81 7.33
N PHE A 237 10.00 -9.01 6.44
CA PHE A 237 10.25 -9.15 5.00
C PHE A 237 11.64 -8.66 4.57
N LYS A 238 12.20 -7.68 5.25
CA LYS A 238 13.46 -7.05 4.84
C LYS A 238 14.68 -7.70 5.47
N LYS A 239 14.61 -8.04 6.76
CA LYS A 239 15.74 -8.57 7.54
C LYS A 239 15.33 -9.80 8.39
N PRO A 240 14.73 -10.86 7.76
CA PRO A 240 14.16 -12.00 8.50
C PRO A 240 15.17 -12.67 9.44
N LYS A 241 16.43 -12.83 8.99
CA LYS A 241 17.45 -13.46 9.82
C LYS A 241 17.75 -12.66 11.09
N LYS A 242 17.88 -11.33 10.96
CA LYS A 242 18.13 -10.47 12.13
C LYS A 242 16.94 -10.53 13.10
N LEU A 243 15.70 -10.46 12.60
CA LEU A 243 14.52 -10.61 13.43
C LEU A 243 14.47 -11.98 14.13
N GLN A 244 14.86 -13.05 13.44
CA GLN A 244 14.93 -14.39 14.02
C GLN A 244 15.98 -14.51 15.12
N ASP A 245 17.14 -13.87 14.94
CA ASP A 245 18.23 -13.92 15.88
C ASP A 245 17.93 -13.10 17.15
N GLU A 246 17.30 -11.92 17.02
CA GLU A 246 17.04 -10.98 18.12
C GLU A 246 15.66 -11.20 18.79
N HIS A 247 14.64 -11.62 18.02
CA HIS A 247 13.25 -11.82 18.48
C HIS A 247 12.65 -13.12 17.93
N PRO A 248 13.14 -14.30 18.36
CA PRO A 248 12.74 -15.60 17.81
C PRO A 248 11.26 -15.91 17.96
N GLU A 249 10.59 -15.48 19.04
CA GLU A 249 9.16 -15.68 19.27
C GLU A 249 8.33 -14.85 18.30
N LEU A 250 8.66 -13.56 18.09
CA LEU A 250 8.02 -12.70 17.10
C LEU A 250 8.22 -13.23 15.69
N PHE A 251 9.44 -13.65 15.35
CA PHE A 251 9.72 -14.25 14.06
C PHE A 251 8.85 -15.49 13.82
N ALA A 252 8.76 -16.38 14.80
CA ALA A 252 7.97 -17.61 14.68
C ALA A 252 6.47 -17.34 14.51
N LEU A 253 5.94 -16.29 15.14
CA LEU A 253 4.55 -15.87 14.96
C LEU A 253 4.33 -15.28 13.57
N LEU A 254 5.18 -14.34 13.13
CA LEU A 254 5.08 -13.74 11.79
C LEU A 254 5.28 -14.77 10.67
N ASP A 255 6.16 -15.75 10.86
CA ASP A 255 6.35 -16.84 9.92
C ASP A 255 5.08 -17.70 9.77
N LYS A 256 4.42 -18.03 10.88
CA LYS A 256 3.12 -18.72 10.85
C LYS A 256 1.99 -17.87 10.26
N ILE A 257 2.04 -16.55 10.41
CA ILE A 257 1.05 -15.62 9.86
C ILE A 257 1.26 -15.47 8.35
N TYR A 258 2.48 -15.16 7.90
CA TYR A 258 2.76 -14.77 6.51
C TYR A 258 3.15 -15.92 5.58
N ASN A 259 3.79 -16.97 6.09
CA ASN A 259 4.30 -18.09 5.30
C ASN A 259 3.43 -19.34 5.45
N ARG A 260 2.10 -19.18 5.55
CA ARG A 260 1.20 -20.32 5.53
C ARG A 260 1.45 -21.14 4.27
N LYS A 261 1.98 -22.34 4.45
CA LYS A 261 1.81 -23.37 3.42
C LYS A 261 0.32 -23.69 3.44
N SER A 262 -0.42 -23.24 2.44
CA SER A 262 -1.71 -23.82 2.15
C SER A 262 -1.46 -25.33 2.05
N ASP A 263 -2.17 -26.14 2.84
CA ASP A 263 -2.27 -27.57 2.65
C ASP A 263 -2.98 -27.77 1.31
N ILE A 264 -2.20 -27.69 0.20
CA ILE A 264 -2.60 -28.04 -1.15
C ILE A 264 -2.11 -29.45 -1.43
#